data_fd27b1f91198805ddd04daf684299975
#
_entry.id   fd27b1f91198805ddd04daf684299975
#
_cell.length_a   1.000
_cell.length_b   1.000
_cell.length_c   1.000
_cell.angle_alpha   90.00
_cell.angle_beta   90.00
_cell.angle_gamma   90.00
#
_symmetry.space_group_name_H-M   'P 1'
#
loop_
_entity.id
_entity.type
_entity.pdbx_description
1 polymer ?
#
loop_
_entity_poly.entity_id
_entity_poly.type
_entity_poly.pdbx_seq_one_letter_code
_entity_poly.pdbx_strand_id
1 'polypeptide(L)'
;MKENNFEKMEEVKTETLTVQELIRVIYKGESLPQDARFLSEEDGGVFHYFDPRDLQENKENKFYSIVKADEEIAGLGGLEKNPFEEDERFWIKFLSVDPKHQGKGYASLLAREIFEFAKARGFSLEGSAYSDAGYEKLKSVFNALSEEIGVRFIDTERRI
;
A
#
# COMPACT_ATOMS: atom_id res chain seq x y z
N MET A 1 -36.02 -10.22 10.67
CA MET A 1 -35.83 -9.65 10.18
C MET A 1 -34.91 -9.26 9.30
N LYS A 2 -34.84 -8.64 8.49
CA LYS A 2 -34.06 -8.37 7.59
C LYS A 2 -33.18 -7.31 7.84
N GLU A 3 -33.23 -6.75 8.78
CA GLU A 3 -32.40 -5.73 9.22
C GLU A 3 -31.02 -6.21 9.33
N ASN A 4 -30.85 -7.46 9.38
CA ASN A 4 -29.50 -8.02 9.52
C ASN A 4 -28.57 -7.68 8.39
N ASN A 5 -29.12 -7.25 7.28
CA ASN A 5 -28.26 -6.90 6.14
C ASN A 5 -27.35 -5.74 6.47
N PHE A 6 -27.78 -4.84 7.32
CA PHE A 6 -26.94 -3.72 7.66
C PHE A 6 -25.79 -4.15 8.56
N GLU A 7 -26.03 -5.14 9.37
CA GLU A 7 -25.01 -5.62 10.28
C GLU A 7 -23.91 -6.37 9.55
N LYS A 8 -24.18 -6.74 8.29
CA LYS A 8 -23.21 -7.49 7.51
C LYS A 8 -22.30 -6.62 6.70
N MET A 9 -22.45 -5.31 6.78
CA MET A 9 -21.59 -4.42 6.02
C MET A 9 -20.19 -4.47 6.59
N GLU A 10 -19.20 -4.57 5.69
CA GLU A 10 -17.81 -4.60 6.10
C GLU A 10 -17.38 -3.26 6.67
N GLU A 11 -16.60 -3.31 7.71
CA GLU A 11 -15.96 -2.12 8.25
C GLU A 11 -14.63 -1.99 7.53
N VAL A 12 -14.46 -0.89 6.81
CA VAL A 12 -13.26 -0.68 6.00
C VAL A 12 -12.47 0.49 6.56
N LYS A 13 -11.20 0.27 6.80
CA LYS A 13 -10.30 1.28 7.33
C LYS A 13 -9.01 1.30 6.55
N THR A 14 -8.39 2.48 6.46
CA THR A 14 -7.08 2.60 5.84
C THR A 14 -6.12 3.26 6.84
N GLU A 15 -4.85 2.91 6.73
CA GLU A 15 -3.81 3.56 7.53
C GLU A 15 -2.45 3.29 6.89
N THR A 16 -1.47 4.09 7.28
CA THR A 16 -0.10 3.90 6.79
C THR A 16 0.79 3.62 7.98
N LEU A 17 1.59 2.58 7.87
CA LEU A 17 2.35 2.00 8.97
C LEU A 17 3.85 2.08 8.70
N THR A 18 4.62 2.19 9.78
CA THR A 18 6.06 1.99 9.71
C THR A 18 6.32 0.49 9.55
N VAL A 19 7.57 0.15 9.24
CA VAL A 19 7.96 -1.26 9.14
C VAL A 19 7.67 -1.99 10.46
N GLN A 20 8.01 -1.36 11.60
CA GLN A 20 7.78 -1.99 12.89
C GLN A 20 6.30 -2.26 13.15
N GLU A 21 5.47 -1.29 12.80
CA GLU A 21 4.02 -1.47 12.97
C GLU A 21 3.48 -2.57 12.07
N LEU A 22 4.01 -2.66 10.85
CA LEU A 22 3.58 -3.71 9.93
C LEU A 22 3.97 -5.09 10.46
N ILE A 23 5.18 -5.21 11.03
CA ILE A 23 5.61 -6.47 11.61
C ILE A 23 4.67 -6.90 12.72
N ARG A 24 4.24 -5.97 13.56
CA ARG A 24 3.29 -6.28 14.62
C ARG A 24 1.97 -6.79 14.07
N VAL A 25 1.52 -6.18 12.98
CA VAL A 25 0.25 -6.56 12.38
C VAL A 25 0.33 -7.95 11.75
N ILE A 26 1.40 -8.23 11.02
CA ILE A 26 1.52 -9.50 10.30
C ILE A 26 1.89 -10.65 11.24
N TYR A 27 2.89 -10.43 12.08
CA TYR A 27 3.49 -11.51 12.87
C TYR A 27 3.07 -11.51 14.33
N LYS A 28 2.27 -10.51 14.74
CA LYS A 28 1.75 -10.43 16.10
C LYS A 28 2.85 -10.37 17.14
N GLY A 29 4.00 -9.77 16.79
CA GLY A 29 5.12 -9.64 17.72
C GLY A 29 5.94 -8.41 17.37
N GLU A 30 6.98 -8.17 18.18
CA GLU A 30 7.78 -6.95 18.04
C GLU A 30 8.93 -7.08 17.03
N SER A 31 9.24 -8.28 16.62
CA SER A 31 10.34 -8.48 15.67
C SER A 31 9.98 -9.55 14.66
N LEU A 32 10.73 -9.56 13.57
CA LEU A 32 10.56 -10.52 12.51
C LEU A 32 10.99 -11.89 13.03
N PRO A 33 10.16 -12.93 12.88
CA PRO A 33 10.56 -14.26 13.30
C PRO A 33 11.79 -14.74 12.53
N GLN A 34 12.60 -15.59 13.17
CA GLN A 34 13.80 -16.10 12.53
C GLN A 34 13.48 -16.90 11.27
N ASP A 35 12.34 -17.56 11.26
CA ASP A 35 11.94 -18.38 10.12
C ASP A 35 11.01 -17.66 9.17
N ALA A 36 10.93 -16.35 9.27
CA ALA A 36 10.09 -15.58 8.36
C ALA A 36 10.60 -15.81 6.93
N ARG A 37 9.68 -16.01 6.02
CA ARG A 37 10.01 -16.24 4.64
C ARG A 37 8.97 -15.64 3.75
N PHE A 38 9.25 -15.66 2.47
CA PHE A 38 8.34 -15.12 1.48
C PHE A 38 6.98 -15.82 1.58
N LEU A 39 5.93 -15.06 1.63
CA LEU A 39 4.58 -15.61 1.69
C LEU A 39 4.11 -15.90 0.27
N SER A 40 3.59 -17.10 0.07
CA SER A 40 3.08 -17.50 -1.24
C SER A 40 1.74 -16.86 -1.50
N GLU A 41 1.28 -16.92 -2.75
CA GLU A 41 -0.06 -16.45 -3.08
C GLU A 41 -1.11 -17.15 -2.24
N GLU A 42 -0.94 -18.44 -2.02
CA GLU A 42 -1.94 -19.20 -1.28
C GLU A 42 -1.98 -18.80 0.17
N ASP A 43 -0.83 -18.55 0.75
CA ASP A 43 -0.73 -18.25 2.18
C ASP A 43 -0.79 -16.75 2.45
N GLY A 44 -0.18 -15.98 1.57
CA GLY A 44 0.05 -14.58 1.83
C GLY A 44 -0.94 -13.62 1.20
N GLY A 45 -1.73 -14.10 0.23
CA GLY A 45 -2.67 -13.22 -0.45
C GLY A 45 -2.01 -11.94 -0.90
N VAL A 46 -2.37 -10.84 -0.25
CA VAL A 46 -1.86 -9.52 -0.59
C VAL A 46 -0.35 -9.40 -0.35
N PHE A 47 0.23 -10.28 0.44
CA PHE A 47 1.65 -10.20 0.79
C PHE A 47 2.57 -11.01 -0.12
N HIS A 48 2.04 -11.70 -1.13
CA HIS A 48 2.89 -12.59 -1.89
C HIS A 48 3.96 -11.88 -2.70
N TYR A 49 3.86 -10.57 -2.85
CA TYR A 49 4.85 -9.82 -3.60
C TYR A 49 6.00 -9.29 -2.78
N PHE A 50 6.01 -9.47 -1.47
CA PHE A 50 7.11 -8.91 -0.73
C PHE A 50 7.82 -9.97 0.10
N ASP A 51 9.13 -9.77 0.23
CA ASP A 51 10.01 -10.66 0.98
C ASP A 51 10.18 -10.08 2.38
N PRO A 52 9.81 -10.83 3.42
CA PRO A 52 9.97 -10.33 4.79
C PRO A 52 11.38 -9.83 5.10
N ARG A 53 12.37 -10.41 4.44
CA ARG A 53 13.76 -10.00 4.68
C ARG A 53 14.01 -8.57 4.25
N ASP A 54 13.27 -8.10 3.25
CA ASP A 54 13.43 -6.72 2.77
C ASP A 54 12.89 -5.71 3.77
N LEU A 55 12.08 -6.15 4.72
CA LEU A 55 11.54 -5.23 5.71
C LEU A 55 12.62 -4.62 6.59
N GLN A 56 13.74 -5.32 6.74
CA GLN A 56 14.80 -4.82 7.61
C GLN A 56 15.72 -3.82 6.95
N GLU A 57 15.74 -3.78 5.62
CA GLU A 57 16.63 -2.88 4.89
C GLU A 57 16.00 -1.52 4.76
N ASN A 58 16.75 -0.47 5.14
CA ASN A 58 16.28 0.91 5.04
C ASN A 58 14.92 1.12 5.67
N LYS A 59 14.67 0.45 6.78
CA LYS A 59 13.33 0.46 7.36
C LYS A 59 12.85 1.84 7.76
N GLU A 60 13.76 2.75 8.08
CA GLU A 60 13.39 4.11 8.44
C GLU A 60 12.93 4.92 7.23
N ASN A 61 13.14 4.41 6.03
CA ASN A 61 12.74 5.06 4.79
C ASN A 61 11.59 4.35 4.09
N LYS A 62 10.91 3.45 4.78
CA LYS A 62 9.82 2.67 4.20
C LYS A 62 8.54 2.82 5.01
N PHE A 63 7.43 2.89 4.29
CA PHE A 63 6.11 2.90 4.91
C PHE A 63 5.20 1.98 4.10
N TYR A 64 4.19 1.48 4.77
CA TYR A 64 3.23 0.58 4.13
C TYR A 64 1.82 1.04 4.42
N SER A 65 1.04 1.25 3.36
CA SER A 65 -0.36 1.62 3.51
C SER A 65 -1.21 0.37 3.38
N ILE A 66 -2.22 0.25 4.22
CA ILE A 66 -3.09 -0.92 4.21
C ILE A 66 -4.54 -0.53 4.15
N VAL A 67 -5.34 -1.41 3.58
CA VAL A 67 -6.79 -1.36 3.66
C VAL A 67 -7.21 -2.58 4.46
N LYS A 68 -7.91 -2.36 5.56
CA LYS A 68 -8.44 -3.46 6.37
C LYS A 68 -9.93 -3.56 6.14
N ALA A 69 -10.39 -4.75 5.79
CA ALA A 69 -11.81 -5.04 5.67
C ALA A 69 -12.14 -5.95 6.83
N ASP A 70 -12.88 -5.41 7.79
CA ASP A 70 -13.11 -6.04 9.08
C ASP A 70 -11.75 -6.22 9.75
N GLU A 71 -11.31 -7.42 10.03
CA GLU A 71 -10.02 -7.63 10.69
C GLU A 71 -8.94 -8.13 9.73
N GLU A 72 -9.24 -8.12 8.45
CA GLU A 72 -8.36 -8.71 7.45
C GLU A 72 -7.71 -7.65 6.59
N ILE A 73 -6.43 -7.82 6.28
CA ILE A 73 -5.74 -6.90 5.38
C ILE A 73 -6.12 -7.28 3.95
N ALA A 74 -6.89 -6.41 3.32
CA ALA A 74 -7.39 -6.64 1.97
C ALA A 74 -6.52 -5.98 0.90
N GLY A 75 -5.73 -4.99 1.26
CA GLY A 75 -4.85 -4.31 0.32
C GLY A 75 -3.60 -3.81 1.01
N LEU A 76 -2.52 -3.74 0.24
CA LEU A 76 -1.22 -3.31 0.75
C LEU A 76 -0.49 -2.51 -0.32
N GLY A 77 0.06 -1.38 0.08
CA GLY A 77 0.90 -0.56 -0.79
C GLY A 77 2.21 -0.25 -0.11
N GLY A 78 3.28 -0.22 -0.88
CA GLY A 78 4.60 0.04 -0.33
C GLY A 78 5.16 1.37 -0.80
N LEU A 79 5.75 2.11 0.13
CA LEU A 79 6.40 3.38 -0.13
C LEU A 79 7.86 3.29 0.30
N GLU A 80 8.74 3.86 -0.49
CA GLU A 80 10.16 3.91 -0.12
C GLU A 80 10.76 5.22 -0.58
N LYS A 81 11.53 5.85 0.30
CA LYS A 81 12.14 7.14 -0.02
C LYS A 81 13.12 7.00 -1.18
N ASN A 82 13.07 7.94 -2.11
CA ASN A 82 14.01 7.99 -3.22
C ASN A 82 15.29 8.67 -2.72
N PRO A 83 16.38 7.92 -2.58
CA PRO A 83 17.61 8.50 -2.00
C PRO A 83 18.41 9.36 -2.98
N PHE A 84 17.99 9.37 -4.25
CA PHE A 84 18.75 10.09 -5.28
C PHE A 84 18.26 11.52 -5.48
N GLU A 85 17.19 11.92 -4.79
CA GLU A 85 16.65 13.25 -4.92
C GLU A 85 16.86 14.03 -3.64
N GLU A 86 17.06 15.34 -3.77
CA GLU A 86 17.31 16.18 -2.61
C GLU A 86 16.01 16.49 -1.86
N ASP A 87 14.90 16.58 -2.57
CA ASP A 87 13.62 16.85 -1.91
C ASP A 87 13.06 15.56 -1.31
N GLU A 88 12.06 15.73 -0.44
CA GLU A 88 11.41 14.57 0.16
C GLU A 88 10.49 13.95 -0.87
N ARG A 89 10.92 12.84 -1.42
CA ARG A 89 10.20 12.16 -2.50
C ARG A 89 10.21 10.67 -2.23
N PHE A 90 9.03 10.06 -2.33
CA PHE A 90 8.89 8.62 -2.09
C PHE A 90 8.35 7.93 -3.32
N TRP A 91 8.90 6.79 -3.63
CA TRP A 91 8.39 5.91 -4.67
C TRP A 91 7.18 5.17 -4.15
N ILE A 92 6.15 5.05 -5.00
CA ILE A 92 5.08 4.08 -4.76
C ILE A 92 5.59 2.79 -5.38
N LYS A 93 6.04 1.86 -4.54
CA LYS A 93 6.71 0.66 -5.03
C LYS A 93 5.72 -0.37 -5.57
N PHE A 94 4.57 -0.48 -4.96
CA PHE A 94 3.55 -1.42 -5.41
C PHE A 94 2.22 -1.11 -4.73
N LEU A 95 1.15 -1.58 -5.38
CA LEU A 95 -0.18 -1.65 -4.79
C LEU A 95 -0.72 -3.04 -5.09
N SER A 96 -1.26 -3.70 -4.09
CA SER A 96 -1.78 -5.03 -4.25
C SER A 96 -3.08 -5.18 -3.47
N VAL A 97 -4.09 -5.78 -4.09
CA VAL A 97 -5.36 -6.07 -3.42
C VAL A 97 -5.56 -7.58 -3.46
N ASP A 98 -5.91 -8.16 -2.32
CA ASP A 98 -6.15 -9.58 -2.23
C ASP A 98 -7.21 -9.97 -3.25
N PRO A 99 -6.97 -11.02 -4.04
CA PRO A 99 -7.92 -11.43 -5.09
C PRO A 99 -9.36 -11.58 -4.62
N LYS A 100 -9.58 -12.06 -3.41
CA LYS A 100 -10.93 -12.24 -2.92
C LYS A 100 -11.64 -10.94 -2.58
N HIS A 101 -10.90 -9.83 -2.57
CA HIS A 101 -11.45 -8.51 -2.28
C HIS A 101 -11.43 -7.59 -3.49
N GLN A 102 -11.03 -8.09 -4.65
CA GLN A 102 -11.00 -7.26 -5.85
C GLN A 102 -12.40 -6.93 -6.30
N GLY A 103 -12.54 -5.80 -6.98
CA GLY A 103 -13.83 -5.34 -7.44
C GLY A 103 -14.60 -4.51 -6.43
N LYS A 104 -14.01 -4.25 -5.26
CA LYS A 104 -14.68 -3.48 -4.21
C LYS A 104 -14.16 -2.06 -4.07
N GLY A 105 -13.27 -1.63 -4.97
CA GLY A 105 -12.72 -0.27 -4.92
C GLY A 105 -11.60 -0.07 -3.93
N TYR A 106 -11.02 -1.14 -3.42
CA TYR A 106 -9.98 -1.03 -2.40
C TYR A 106 -8.67 -0.47 -2.93
N ALA A 107 -8.37 -0.69 -4.22
CA ALA A 107 -7.17 -0.11 -4.82
C ALA A 107 -7.25 1.41 -4.79
N SER A 108 -8.42 1.97 -5.05
CA SER A 108 -8.61 3.42 -4.99
C SER A 108 -8.52 3.95 -3.58
N LEU A 109 -9.06 3.22 -2.61
CA LEU A 109 -8.94 3.61 -1.21
C LEU A 109 -7.48 3.59 -0.76
N LEU A 110 -6.74 2.59 -1.20
CA LEU A 110 -5.33 2.47 -0.87
C LEU A 110 -4.54 3.63 -1.46
N ALA A 111 -4.80 3.95 -2.72
CA ALA A 111 -4.13 5.07 -3.36
C ALA A 111 -4.44 6.39 -2.63
N ARG A 112 -5.69 6.58 -2.24
CA ARG A 112 -6.07 7.79 -1.49
C ARG A 112 -5.32 7.87 -0.16
N GLU A 113 -5.23 6.74 0.54
CA GLU A 113 -4.49 6.72 1.81
C GLU A 113 -3.04 7.15 1.61
N ILE A 114 -2.41 6.66 0.54
CA ILE A 114 -1.03 7.01 0.23
C ILE A 114 -0.88 8.51 -0.01
N PHE A 115 -1.79 9.10 -0.79
CA PHE A 115 -1.71 10.52 -1.10
C PHE A 115 -2.00 11.37 0.14
N GLU A 116 -2.95 10.97 0.98
CA GLU A 116 -3.23 11.69 2.20
C GLU A 116 -2.07 11.63 3.19
N PHE A 117 -1.42 10.46 3.27
CA PHE A 117 -0.24 10.31 4.10
C PHE A 117 0.88 11.23 3.61
N ALA A 118 1.10 11.27 2.30
CA ALA A 118 2.12 12.15 1.71
C ALA A 118 1.83 13.61 2.02
N LYS A 119 0.57 14.00 1.93
CA LYS A 119 0.16 15.38 2.22
C LYS A 119 0.47 15.71 3.67
N ALA A 120 0.11 14.83 4.58
CA ALA A 120 0.30 15.06 6.01
C ALA A 120 1.79 15.15 6.37
N ARG A 121 2.64 14.41 5.67
CA ARG A 121 4.08 14.40 5.94
C ARG A 121 4.85 15.38 5.09
N GLY A 122 4.25 15.95 4.07
CA GLY A 122 4.89 16.97 3.26
C GLY A 122 5.87 16.47 2.22
N PHE A 123 5.62 15.30 1.64
CA PHE A 123 6.51 14.82 0.60
C PHE A 123 5.77 14.56 -0.71
N SER A 124 6.56 14.46 -1.80
CA SER A 124 6.03 14.16 -3.13
C SER A 124 6.05 12.68 -3.37
N LEU A 125 5.23 12.24 -4.33
CA LEU A 125 5.16 10.83 -4.69
C LEU A 125 5.63 10.64 -6.12
N GLU A 126 6.24 9.50 -6.36
CA GLU A 126 6.79 9.18 -7.66
C GLU A 126 6.37 7.76 -8.02
N GLY A 127 5.88 7.58 -9.24
CA GLY A 127 5.54 6.24 -9.71
C GLY A 127 6.80 5.44 -9.95
N SER A 128 6.74 4.13 -9.72
CA SER A 128 7.86 3.27 -10.07
C SER A 128 7.47 2.49 -11.32
N ALA A 129 7.93 1.26 -11.47
CA ALA A 129 7.61 0.47 -12.66
C ALA A 129 6.20 -0.09 -12.58
N TYR A 130 5.51 -0.13 -13.70
CA TYR A 130 4.15 -0.67 -13.78
C TYR A 130 4.11 -1.76 -14.85
N SER A 131 3.16 -2.68 -14.71
CA SER A 131 2.78 -3.51 -15.83
C SER A 131 1.97 -2.63 -16.79
N ASP A 132 1.83 -3.02 -18.04
CA ASP A 132 1.08 -2.21 -19.00
C ASP A 132 -0.36 -2.00 -18.55
N ALA A 133 -1.02 -3.06 -18.11
CA ALA A 133 -2.40 -2.94 -17.66
C ALA A 133 -2.51 -2.05 -16.43
N GLY A 134 -1.56 -2.20 -15.49
CA GLY A 134 -1.58 -1.39 -14.28
C GLY A 134 -1.26 0.07 -14.55
N TYR A 135 -0.42 0.33 -15.53
CA TYR A 135 -0.01 1.69 -15.82
C TYR A 135 -1.20 2.58 -16.18
N GLU A 136 -2.00 2.13 -17.15
CA GLU A 136 -3.12 2.96 -17.60
C GLU A 136 -4.12 3.22 -16.47
N LYS A 137 -4.43 2.20 -15.71
CA LYS A 137 -5.43 2.31 -14.66
C LYS A 137 -4.94 3.15 -13.48
N LEU A 138 -3.74 2.85 -12.99
CA LEU A 138 -3.23 3.52 -11.81
C LEU A 138 -2.79 4.95 -12.07
N LYS A 139 -2.26 5.21 -13.26
CA LYS A 139 -1.83 6.55 -13.60
C LYS A 139 -2.99 7.54 -13.52
N SER A 140 -4.14 7.14 -14.03
CA SER A 140 -5.32 7.98 -14.00
C SER A 140 -5.75 8.29 -12.57
N VAL A 141 -5.75 7.26 -11.72
CA VAL A 141 -6.13 7.43 -10.32
C VAL A 141 -5.13 8.34 -9.60
N PHE A 142 -3.85 8.13 -9.81
CA PHE A 142 -2.82 8.93 -9.15
C PHE A 142 -2.88 10.38 -9.58
N ASN A 143 -3.08 10.64 -10.87
CA ASN A 143 -3.18 12.02 -11.34
C ASN A 143 -4.38 12.74 -10.76
N ALA A 144 -5.51 12.04 -10.67
CA ALA A 144 -6.71 12.63 -10.09
C ALA A 144 -6.51 12.95 -8.60
N LEU A 145 -5.88 12.04 -7.86
CA LEU A 145 -5.63 12.27 -6.45
C LEU A 145 -4.61 13.36 -6.22
N SER A 146 -3.61 13.45 -7.09
CA SER A 146 -2.62 14.52 -7.02
C SER A 146 -3.29 15.89 -7.06
N GLU A 147 -4.24 16.08 -7.99
CA GLU A 147 -4.94 17.33 -8.10
C GLU A 147 -5.89 17.56 -6.94
N GLU A 148 -6.62 16.52 -6.57
CA GLU A 148 -7.63 16.66 -5.52
C GLU A 148 -7.00 16.95 -4.15
N ILE A 149 -5.95 16.23 -3.82
CA ILE A 149 -5.35 16.30 -2.48
C ILE A 149 -4.25 17.35 -2.40
N GLY A 150 -3.63 17.66 -3.54
CA GLY A 150 -2.59 18.67 -3.57
C GLY A 150 -1.22 18.10 -3.24
N VAL A 151 -0.92 16.91 -3.72
CA VAL A 151 0.38 16.27 -3.56
C VAL A 151 0.99 16.14 -4.95
N ARG A 152 2.25 16.57 -5.09
CA ARG A 152 2.92 16.45 -6.37
C ARG A 152 3.16 14.99 -6.69
N PHE A 153 2.75 14.56 -7.88
CA PHE A 153 2.97 13.20 -8.34
C PHE A 153 3.82 13.23 -9.60
N ILE A 154 4.94 12.54 -9.58
CA ILE A 154 5.87 12.48 -10.70
C ILE A 154 5.69 11.13 -11.37
N ASP A 155 5.19 11.18 -12.62
CA ASP A 155 4.96 9.98 -13.39
C ASP A 155 6.21 9.71 -14.23
N THR A 156 6.90 8.63 -13.94
CA THR A 156 8.13 8.28 -14.66
C THR A 156 7.85 7.60 -15.98
N GLU A 157 6.60 7.19 -16.19
CA GLU A 157 6.17 6.47 -17.39
C GLU A 157 6.96 5.19 -17.61
N ARG A 158 7.50 4.63 -16.55
CA ARG A 158 8.27 3.39 -16.65
C ARG A 158 7.34 2.19 -16.56
N ARG A 159 7.52 1.25 -17.47
CA ARG A 159 6.69 0.05 -17.50
C ARG A 159 7.56 -1.19 -17.52
N ILE A 160 7.02 -2.27 -17.03
CA ILE A 160 7.68 -3.57 -17.06
C ILE A 160 6.94 -4.51 -18.00
#